data_d1d14ada255d397da66d03df40d76b42
#
_entry.id   d1d14ada255d397da66d03df40d76b42
#
_cell.length_a   1.000
_cell.length_b   1.000
_cell.length_c   1.000
_cell.angle_alpha   90.00
_cell.angle_beta   90.00
_cell.angle_gamma   90.00
#
_symmetry.space_group_name_H-M   'P 1'
#
loop_
_entity.id
_entity.type
_entity.pdbx_description
1 polymer ?
#
loop_
_entity_poly.entity_id
_entity_poly.type
_entity_poly.pdbx_seq_one_letter_code
_entity_poly.pdbx_strand_id
1 'polypeptide(L)'
;MSTTTPRRVSASRAWVGALLVAGLGHTLVTHAAAADSDRIAALEQKLDQSLQLIGQLSARVHDLEAQAAHGTPVATARRAGAGAAAPVAAAAAQPGTPAATQPGVPAATPPDTAQRLARVEQTVSEMAASAGQHAEDLGMPMHGFADVGVGNHNAEFPQYQGADIAELDFFLTPRLGSRTRALFELNFEVGSDGSVGVDLERAQIGYQFSDSATVWLGRFHTPYGYYNTAFHHGQQIATSLRRPRFIEFEDHGGIMPAHSVGAWLTGSQRFADEKLTYDVYIGNSQSISEGKLDMNNAGNTHGSTIVGGNLGLLLSGALDGLKVGVDVFQTRIEDEDAPPPAPATRVRSYGVYAAYDTDTWEDIAEFHVFDNDDLTGHTGTHRSDAGFVQMGYRAGRYTPYARYERGAFQQSDDYFAAQATGSSYYRTALGLRFDVDLVSSLKLELADTHLTDRLIGSYNEALLQYAIRF
;
A
#
# COMPACT_ATOMS: atom_id res chain seq x y z
N MET A 1 -55.47 -7.50 -21.49
CA MET A 1 -54.41 -6.75 -20.77
C MET A 1 -53.57 -7.78 -20.04
N SER A 2 -52.47 -8.16 -20.65
CA SER A 2 -51.55 -9.18 -20.11
C SER A 2 -50.30 -8.49 -19.66
N THR A 3 -50.06 -8.45 -18.37
CA THR A 3 -48.89 -7.83 -17.74
C THR A 3 -47.77 -8.86 -17.68
N THR A 4 -46.81 -8.71 -18.57
CA THR A 4 -45.53 -9.45 -18.52
C THR A 4 -44.57 -8.78 -17.53
N THR A 5 -44.33 -9.46 -16.44
CA THR A 5 -43.30 -9.08 -15.45
C THR A 5 -41.90 -9.42 -16.00
N PRO A 6 -40.91 -8.52 -15.97
CA PRO A 6 -39.56 -8.84 -16.38
C PRO A 6 -38.88 -9.76 -15.37
N ARG A 7 -38.33 -10.89 -15.82
CA ARG A 7 -37.50 -11.80 -15.07
C ARG A 7 -36.20 -11.10 -14.66
N ARG A 8 -36.02 -10.87 -13.35
CA ARG A 8 -34.74 -10.47 -12.77
C ARG A 8 -33.73 -11.62 -12.94
N VAL A 9 -32.74 -11.41 -13.78
CA VAL A 9 -31.55 -12.27 -13.84
C VAL A 9 -30.65 -11.85 -12.68
N SER A 10 -30.45 -12.74 -11.69
CA SER A 10 -29.62 -12.41 -10.52
C SER A 10 -28.15 -12.33 -10.96
N ALA A 11 -27.56 -11.16 -10.84
CA ALA A 11 -26.16 -10.85 -11.16
C ALA A 11 -25.13 -11.66 -10.34
N SER A 12 -25.55 -12.26 -9.22
CA SER A 12 -24.70 -13.06 -8.34
C SER A 12 -24.12 -14.34 -8.99
N ARG A 13 -24.75 -14.86 -10.06
CA ARG A 13 -24.23 -16.09 -10.72
C ARG A 13 -23.00 -15.85 -11.60
N ALA A 14 -22.77 -14.64 -12.08
CA ALA A 14 -21.66 -14.35 -12.99
C ALA A 14 -20.29 -14.27 -12.26
N TRP A 15 -20.27 -13.81 -11.02
CA TRP A 15 -19.03 -13.62 -10.25
C TRP A 15 -18.47 -14.92 -9.67
N VAL A 16 -19.33 -15.83 -9.24
CA VAL A 16 -18.89 -17.17 -8.79
C VAL A 16 -18.18 -17.92 -9.91
N GLY A 17 -18.61 -17.70 -11.17
CA GLY A 17 -17.93 -18.26 -12.34
C GLY A 17 -16.55 -17.64 -12.61
N ALA A 18 -16.37 -16.34 -12.35
CA ALA A 18 -15.09 -15.65 -12.58
C ALA A 18 -14.02 -16.06 -11.55
N LEU A 19 -14.39 -16.22 -10.27
CA LEU A 19 -13.49 -16.73 -9.24
C LEU A 19 -13.04 -18.18 -9.51
N LEU A 20 -13.93 -19.03 -10.05
CA LEU A 20 -13.60 -20.41 -10.43
C LEU A 20 -12.71 -20.47 -11.69
N VAL A 21 -12.85 -19.56 -12.64
CA VAL A 21 -12.02 -19.54 -13.85
C VAL A 21 -10.60 -19.04 -13.54
N ALA A 22 -10.44 -18.07 -12.64
CA ALA A 22 -9.11 -17.63 -12.18
C ALA A 22 -8.34 -18.77 -11.47
N GLY A 23 -9.04 -19.60 -10.67
CA GLY A 23 -8.43 -20.76 -9.99
C GLY A 23 -8.12 -21.96 -10.91
N LEU A 24 -8.83 -22.14 -12.03
CA LEU A 24 -8.67 -23.28 -12.93
C LEU A 24 -7.66 -23.07 -14.06
N GLY A 25 -7.33 -21.81 -14.39
CA GLY A 25 -6.36 -21.49 -15.45
C GLY A 25 -4.91 -21.87 -15.11
N HIS A 26 -4.60 -22.07 -13.84
CA HIS A 26 -3.24 -22.30 -13.35
C HIS A 26 -2.89 -23.79 -13.16
N THR A 27 -3.88 -24.69 -13.24
CA THR A 27 -3.67 -26.12 -12.99
C THR A 27 -3.13 -26.93 -14.19
N LEU A 28 -2.82 -26.29 -15.33
CA LEU A 28 -2.41 -26.98 -16.57
C LEU A 28 -0.92 -26.88 -16.91
N VAL A 29 -0.05 -26.45 -16.01
CA VAL A 29 1.41 -26.49 -16.23
C VAL A 29 2.11 -27.33 -15.16
N THR A 30 1.86 -28.63 -15.18
CA THR A 30 2.66 -29.61 -14.43
C THR A 30 3.75 -30.19 -15.34
N HIS A 31 4.88 -29.45 -15.47
CA HIS A 31 6.15 -29.99 -15.95
C HIS A 31 7.31 -29.24 -15.29
N ALA A 32 7.60 -29.52 -14.02
CA ALA A 32 8.76 -28.92 -13.35
C ALA A 32 9.34 -29.69 -12.16
N ALA A 33 8.95 -30.91 -11.86
CA ALA A 33 9.49 -31.62 -10.68
C ALA A 33 11.01 -31.93 -10.75
N ALA A 34 11.64 -31.91 -11.90
CA ALA A 34 13.08 -32.06 -12.03
C ALA A 34 13.83 -30.72 -11.92
N ALA A 35 13.25 -29.63 -12.40
CA ALA A 35 13.84 -28.30 -12.31
C ALA A 35 13.80 -27.73 -10.88
N ASP A 36 12.81 -28.10 -10.08
CA ASP A 36 12.69 -27.66 -8.68
C ASP A 36 13.74 -28.30 -7.77
N SER A 37 14.09 -29.56 -7.99
CA SER A 37 15.17 -30.25 -7.24
C SER A 37 16.53 -29.58 -7.47
N ASP A 38 16.86 -29.21 -8.72
CA ASP A 38 18.11 -28.52 -9.04
C ASP A 38 18.11 -27.08 -8.50
N ARG A 39 16.95 -26.44 -8.45
CA ARG A 39 16.78 -25.09 -7.91
C ARG A 39 16.87 -25.08 -6.39
N ILE A 40 16.29 -26.06 -5.72
CA ILE A 40 16.43 -26.24 -4.26
C ILE A 40 17.89 -26.50 -3.91
N ALA A 41 18.58 -27.40 -4.61
CA ALA A 41 20.00 -27.65 -4.39
C ALA A 41 20.87 -26.40 -4.63
N ALA A 42 20.54 -25.56 -5.62
CA ALA A 42 21.23 -24.29 -5.86
C ALA A 42 20.95 -23.25 -4.76
N LEU A 43 19.74 -23.22 -4.19
CA LEU A 43 19.39 -22.35 -3.07
C LEU A 43 20.05 -22.82 -1.77
N GLU A 44 20.08 -24.11 -1.50
CA GLU A 44 20.82 -24.69 -0.36
C GLU A 44 22.31 -24.37 -0.45
N GLN A 45 22.90 -24.50 -1.63
CA GLN A 45 24.30 -24.13 -1.85
C GLN A 45 24.56 -22.63 -1.61
N LYS A 46 23.65 -21.74 -2.04
CA LYS A 46 23.73 -20.29 -1.76
C LYS A 46 23.54 -19.98 -0.28
N LEU A 47 22.64 -20.68 0.39
CA LEU A 47 22.43 -20.54 1.84
C LEU A 47 23.68 -20.96 2.61
N ASP A 48 24.29 -22.10 2.26
CA ASP A 48 25.54 -22.56 2.89
C ASP A 48 26.69 -21.57 2.64
N GLN A 49 26.81 -21.02 1.43
CA GLN A 49 27.78 -19.97 1.14
C GLN A 49 27.53 -18.72 1.97
N SER A 50 26.29 -18.31 2.14
CA SER A 50 25.91 -17.16 2.96
C SER A 50 26.23 -17.40 4.43
N LEU A 51 25.93 -18.59 4.96
CA LEU A 51 26.25 -18.97 6.33
C LEU A 51 27.77 -19.05 6.60
N GLN A 52 28.55 -19.54 5.63
CA GLN A 52 30.01 -19.52 5.70
C GLN A 52 30.55 -18.07 5.70
N LEU A 53 29.98 -17.20 4.87
CA LEU A 53 30.36 -15.78 4.83
C LEU A 53 30.05 -15.06 6.16
N ILE A 54 28.87 -15.31 6.73
CA ILE A 54 28.46 -14.82 8.04
C ILE A 54 29.43 -15.33 9.13
N GLY A 55 29.80 -16.60 9.10
CA GLY A 55 30.78 -17.18 10.03
C GLY A 55 32.15 -16.51 9.91
N GLN A 56 32.64 -16.26 8.70
CA GLN A 56 33.91 -15.56 8.46
C GLN A 56 33.86 -14.10 8.92
N LEU A 57 32.74 -13.40 8.66
CA LEU A 57 32.54 -12.03 9.11
C LEU A 57 32.46 -11.95 10.63
N SER A 58 31.77 -12.86 11.28
CA SER A 58 31.70 -12.93 12.75
C SER A 58 33.07 -13.19 13.39
N ALA A 59 33.87 -14.09 12.81
CA ALA A 59 35.24 -14.35 13.27
C ALA A 59 36.12 -13.09 13.12
N ARG A 60 35.97 -12.36 12.01
CA ARG A 60 36.74 -11.14 11.75
C ARG A 60 36.33 -9.96 12.64
N VAL A 61 35.03 -9.87 12.97
CA VAL A 61 34.55 -8.92 13.98
C VAL A 61 35.17 -9.23 15.35
N HIS A 62 35.17 -10.47 15.77
CA HIS A 62 35.84 -10.88 17.01
C HIS A 62 37.33 -10.60 17.04
N ASP A 63 38.02 -10.81 15.93
CA ASP A 63 39.45 -10.48 15.81
C ASP A 63 39.71 -8.96 15.89
N LEU A 64 38.84 -8.15 15.28
CA LEU A 64 38.93 -6.69 15.35
C LEU A 64 38.59 -6.14 16.73
N GLU A 65 37.59 -6.72 17.41
CA GLU A 65 37.26 -6.39 18.80
C GLU A 65 38.42 -6.74 19.76
N ALA A 66 39.07 -7.90 19.55
CA ALA A 66 40.25 -8.28 20.31
C ALA A 66 41.45 -7.34 20.07
N GLN A 67 41.63 -6.88 18.81
CA GLN A 67 42.66 -5.88 18.47
C GLN A 67 42.37 -4.51 19.06
N ALA A 68 41.10 -4.07 19.07
CA ALA A 68 40.67 -2.83 19.70
C ALA A 68 40.84 -2.83 21.23
N ALA A 69 40.65 -3.98 21.88
CA ALA A 69 40.82 -4.16 23.29
C ALA A 69 42.30 -4.13 23.73
N HIS A 70 43.25 -4.37 22.82
CA HIS A 70 44.70 -4.34 23.06
C HIS A 70 45.41 -3.03 22.64
N GLY A 71 44.68 -2.06 22.11
CA GLY A 71 45.18 -0.72 21.72
C GLY A 71 45.27 0.21 22.95
N THR A 72 46.48 0.70 23.21
CA THR A 72 46.95 1.56 24.31
C THR A 72 46.11 2.82 24.54
N PRO A 73 45.86 3.30 25.80
CA PRO A 73 45.06 4.47 26.07
C PRO A 73 45.76 5.77 25.65
N VAL A 74 45.19 6.54 24.76
CA VAL A 74 45.61 7.92 24.49
C VAL A 74 45.02 8.85 25.53
N ALA A 75 45.90 9.57 26.21
CA ALA A 75 45.66 10.48 27.29
C ALA A 75 44.67 11.61 26.92
N THR A 76 43.69 11.83 27.78
CA THR A 76 42.82 12.99 27.85
C THR A 76 43.61 14.28 28.13
N ALA A 77 43.58 15.23 27.16
CA ALA A 77 43.94 16.63 27.45
C ALA A 77 42.66 17.48 27.52
N ARG A 78 42.32 17.84 28.74
CA ARG A 78 41.31 18.84 29.10
C ARG A 78 41.81 20.22 28.67
N ARG A 79 41.01 21.00 27.93
CA ARG A 79 41.16 22.46 27.90
C ARG A 79 39.80 23.16 27.94
N ALA A 80 39.64 23.89 29.00
CA ALA A 80 38.55 24.82 29.29
C ALA A 80 38.82 26.17 28.60
N GLY A 81 37.80 26.93 28.35
CA GLY A 81 37.84 28.42 28.14
C GLY A 81 36.89 28.89 27.05
N ALA A 82 35.75 29.29 27.35
CA ALA A 82 35.07 30.57 27.47
C ALA A 82 35.23 31.56 26.27
N GLY A 83 34.11 32.00 25.69
CA GLY A 83 33.89 33.43 25.47
C GLY A 83 33.53 33.91 24.03
N ALA A 84 32.27 34.35 23.87
CA ALA A 84 31.82 35.60 23.24
C ALA A 84 31.71 35.76 21.73
N ALA A 85 30.45 35.86 21.29
CA ALA A 85 29.76 36.88 20.44
C ALA A 85 30.43 37.57 19.25
N ALA A 86 29.81 37.39 18.09
CA ALA A 86 29.40 38.26 16.95
C ALA A 86 30.12 39.62 16.68
N PRO A 87 29.95 40.33 15.53
CA PRO A 87 28.94 40.21 14.46
C PRO A 87 29.45 40.45 12.98
N VAL A 88 28.54 40.19 12.07
CA VAL A 88 28.26 40.71 10.71
C VAL A 88 29.12 41.82 10.12
N ALA A 89 29.55 41.67 8.85
CA ALA A 89 29.48 42.75 7.83
C ALA A 89 29.61 42.19 6.39
N ALA A 90 28.75 42.72 5.56
CA ALA A 90 28.69 42.54 4.10
C ALA A 90 29.68 43.44 3.36
N ALA A 91 30.07 43.04 2.13
CA ALA A 91 30.25 43.90 0.95
C ALA A 91 30.90 43.14 -0.22
N ALA A 92 30.18 43.00 -1.31
CA ALA A 92 30.26 43.68 -2.60
C ALA A 92 31.41 43.28 -3.54
N ALA A 93 31.01 42.59 -4.61
CA ALA A 93 31.16 42.74 -6.08
C ALA A 93 32.45 43.10 -6.77
N GLN A 94 32.81 42.24 -7.73
CA GLN A 94 33.15 42.37 -9.18
C GLN A 94 34.60 42.55 -9.60
N PRO A 95 34.95 42.45 -10.95
CA PRO A 95 34.88 41.31 -11.87
C PRO A 95 36.22 41.05 -12.61
N GLY A 96 36.31 40.00 -13.44
CA GLY A 96 37.39 39.93 -14.46
C GLY A 96 37.77 38.53 -14.89
N THR A 97 37.32 38.16 -16.08
CA THR A 97 37.77 37.01 -16.88
C THR A 97 39.24 37.19 -17.34
N PRO A 98 40.04 36.16 -17.67
CA PRO A 98 39.90 35.43 -18.93
C PRO A 98 40.13 33.91 -18.88
N ALA A 99 39.70 33.27 -19.98
CA ALA A 99 39.77 31.87 -20.28
C ALA A 99 41.19 31.30 -20.19
N ALA A 100 41.30 30.11 -19.55
CA ALA A 100 42.42 29.23 -19.69
C ALA A 100 41.95 27.80 -20.02
N THR A 101 42.48 27.30 -21.10
CA THR A 101 42.41 25.99 -21.71
C THR A 101 42.50 24.86 -20.67
N GLN A 102 41.53 23.99 -20.63
CA GLN A 102 41.57 22.77 -19.83
C GLN A 102 42.42 21.71 -20.55
N PRO A 103 43.38 21.08 -19.85
CA PRO A 103 44.05 19.87 -20.33
C PRO A 103 43.08 18.68 -20.20
N GLY A 104 43.11 17.77 -21.16
CA GLY A 104 42.25 16.60 -21.24
C GLY A 104 42.25 15.74 -19.97
N VAL A 105 41.08 15.38 -19.52
CA VAL A 105 40.86 14.41 -18.43
C VAL A 105 41.32 13.04 -18.94
N PRO A 106 42.26 12.34 -18.27
CA PRO A 106 42.61 10.97 -18.63
C PRO A 106 41.39 10.08 -18.33
N ALA A 107 41.06 9.18 -19.24
CA ALA A 107 40.05 8.15 -19.04
C ALA A 107 40.39 7.34 -17.77
N ALA A 108 39.51 7.37 -16.79
CA ALA A 108 39.66 6.60 -15.55
C ALA A 108 39.71 5.10 -15.87
N THR A 109 40.82 4.46 -15.56
CA THR A 109 40.96 3.01 -15.60
C THR A 109 39.92 2.40 -14.65
N PRO A 110 39.17 1.35 -15.04
CA PRO A 110 38.22 0.72 -14.13
C PRO A 110 38.92 0.26 -12.85
N PRO A 111 38.41 0.54 -11.67
CA PRO A 111 39.05 0.13 -10.43
C PRO A 111 39.20 -1.39 -10.39
N ASP A 112 40.40 -1.85 -10.02
CA ASP A 112 40.74 -3.27 -9.86
C ASP A 112 39.70 -3.98 -8.95
N THR A 113 39.45 -5.23 -9.24
CA THR A 113 38.46 -6.07 -8.50
C THR A 113 38.71 -6.05 -6.99
N ALA A 114 40.00 -5.94 -6.58
CA ALA A 114 40.35 -5.77 -5.16
C ALA A 114 39.85 -4.45 -4.56
N GLN A 115 39.91 -3.34 -5.31
CA GLN A 115 39.36 -2.05 -4.85
C GLN A 115 37.84 -2.03 -4.79
N ARG A 116 37.18 -2.77 -5.68
CA ARG A 116 35.73 -2.92 -5.66
C ARG A 116 35.30 -3.76 -4.47
N LEU A 117 36.02 -4.85 -4.18
CA LEU A 117 35.77 -5.72 -3.02
C LEU A 117 36.00 -4.94 -1.71
N ALA A 118 37.08 -4.21 -1.58
CA ALA A 118 37.37 -3.38 -0.40
C ALA A 118 36.27 -2.30 -0.18
N ARG A 119 35.73 -1.72 -1.25
CA ARG A 119 34.63 -0.75 -1.14
C ARG A 119 33.32 -1.39 -0.72
N VAL A 120 33.00 -2.60 -1.20
CA VAL A 120 31.85 -3.37 -0.77
C VAL A 120 32.00 -3.80 0.70
N GLU A 121 33.18 -4.29 1.09
CA GLU A 121 33.49 -4.64 2.48
C GLU A 121 33.34 -3.43 3.42
N GLN A 122 33.83 -2.26 3.01
CA GLN A 122 33.69 -1.02 3.76
C GLN A 122 32.21 -0.62 3.89
N THR A 123 31.44 -0.65 2.79
CA THR A 123 30.02 -0.32 2.80
C THR A 123 29.23 -1.29 3.69
N VAL A 124 29.49 -2.60 3.62
CA VAL A 124 28.86 -3.61 4.48
C VAL A 124 29.23 -3.39 5.93
N SER A 125 30.48 -3.05 6.23
CA SER A 125 30.95 -2.74 7.59
C SER A 125 30.30 -1.47 8.14
N GLU A 126 30.17 -0.42 7.32
CA GLU A 126 29.47 0.82 7.68
C GLU A 126 27.98 0.58 7.91
N MET A 127 27.33 -0.23 7.08
CA MET A 127 25.93 -0.64 7.26
C MET A 127 25.75 -1.49 8.53
N ALA A 128 26.65 -2.43 8.81
CA ALA A 128 26.62 -3.25 10.01
C ALA A 128 26.90 -2.43 11.28
N ALA A 129 27.81 -1.48 11.22
CA ALA A 129 28.10 -0.55 12.31
C ALA A 129 26.91 0.39 12.58
N SER A 130 26.26 0.91 11.53
CA SER A 130 25.06 1.73 11.66
C SER A 130 23.89 0.91 12.19
N ALA A 131 23.71 -0.35 11.74
CA ALA A 131 22.67 -1.25 12.26
C ALA A 131 22.92 -1.64 13.72
N GLY A 132 24.17 -1.81 14.14
CA GLY A 132 24.56 -2.08 15.54
C GLY A 132 24.32 -0.87 16.45
N GLN A 133 24.66 0.33 16.00
CA GLN A 133 24.40 1.57 16.74
C GLN A 133 22.92 1.89 16.84
N HIS A 134 22.12 1.54 15.82
CA HIS A 134 20.67 1.70 15.84
C HIS A 134 19.93 0.63 16.67
N ALA A 135 20.59 -0.45 17.08
CA ALA A 135 19.99 -1.45 17.97
C ALA A 135 19.96 -0.98 19.43
N GLU A 136 20.84 -0.08 19.83
CA GLU A 136 20.89 0.52 21.18
C GLU A 136 20.20 1.90 21.24
N ASP A 137 20.15 2.65 20.15
CA ASP A 137 19.32 3.84 20.05
C ASP A 137 17.87 3.43 19.87
N LEU A 138 16.98 4.04 20.65
CA LEU A 138 15.52 4.06 20.39
C LEU A 138 15.29 4.82 19.08
N GLY A 139 15.84 4.29 17.98
CA GLY A 139 15.81 4.88 16.67
C GLY A 139 14.36 4.99 16.20
N MET A 140 14.05 6.06 15.52
CA MET A 140 12.79 6.26 14.82
C MET A 140 13.01 5.88 13.35
N PRO A 141 12.94 4.57 12.99
CA PRO A 141 13.13 4.17 11.61
C PRO A 141 12.05 4.83 10.76
N MET A 142 12.50 5.60 9.78
CA MET A 142 11.69 6.27 8.80
C MET A 142 11.85 5.54 7.46
N HIS A 143 10.73 5.25 6.85
CA HIS A 143 10.62 4.72 5.49
C HIS A 143 9.72 5.64 4.69
N GLY A 144 9.79 5.58 3.37
CA GLY A 144 8.91 6.39 2.56
C GLY A 144 8.69 5.82 1.18
N PHE A 145 7.69 6.39 0.54
CA PHE A 145 7.39 6.18 -0.87
C PHE A 145 7.23 7.55 -1.53
N ALA A 146 7.54 7.62 -2.79
CA ALA A 146 7.21 8.78 -3.60
C ALA A 146 6.95 8.35 -5.03
N ASP A 147 6.08 9.06 -5.72
CA ASP A 147 5.87 8.85 -7.13
C ASP A 147 5.65 10.16 -7.88
N VAL A 148 5.98 10.10 -9.15
CA VAL A 148 5.71 11.15 -10.13
C VAL A 148 5.01 10.51 -11.32
N GLY A 149 3.98 11.15 -11.79
CA GLY A 149 3.17 10.63 -12.87
C GLY A 149 2.83 11.63 -13.94
N VAL A 150 2.34 11.12 -15.06
CA VAL A 150 1.72 11.90 -16.13
C VAL A 150 0.53 11.13 -16.66
N GLY A 151 -0.57 11.84 -16.89
CA GLY A 151 -1.78 11.24 -17.40
C GLY A 151 -2.55 12.17 -18.34
N ASN A 152 -3.48 11.59 -19.08
CA ASN A 152 -4.46 12.35 -19.82
C ASN A 152 -5.51 12.90 -18.85
N HIS A 153 -6.14 14.01 -19.26
CA HIS A 153 -7.20 14.63 -18.48
C HIS A 153 -8.37 13.67 -18.28
N ASN A 154 -8.78 13.53 -17.03
CA ASN A 154 -9.99 12.84 -16.63
C ASN A 154 -10.79 13.75 -15.68
N ALA A 155 -12.05 14.01 -16.02
CA ALA A 155 -12.92 14.91 -15.23
C ALA A 155 -13.26 14.32 -13.85
N GLU A 156 -13.21 13.00 -13.69
CA GLU A 156 -13.56 12.33 -12.43
C GLU A 156 -12.36 12.23 -11.48
N PHE A 157 -11.14 12.06 -12.03
CA PHE A 157 -9.92 11.95 -11.25
C PHE A 157 -8.84 12.89 -11.81
N PRO A 158 -8.83 14.15 -11.39
CA PRO A 158 -7.94 15.17 -11.94
C PRO A 158 -6.48 15.05 -11.51
N GLN A 159 -6.11 14.21 -10.53
CA GLN A 159 -4.80 14.15 -9.91
C GLN A 159 -3.64 13.85 -10.88
N TYR A 160 -3.87 13.26 -12.05
CA TYR A 160 -2.83 13.02 -13.05
C TYR A 160 -2.99 13.88 -14.32
N GLN A 161 -3.45 15.12 -14.16
CA GLN A 161 -3.53 16.05 -15.29
C GLN A 161 -2.17 16.66 -15.58
N GLY A 162 -1.51 16.16 -16.59
CA GLY A 162 -0.15 16.61 -16.94
C GLY A 162 0.92 15.85 -16.16
N ALA A 163 2.04 16.49 -15.87
CA ALA A 163 3.09 15.94 -15.04
C ALA A 163 2.93 16.41 -13.60
N ASP A 164 2.81 15.49 -12.67
CA ASP A 164 2.57 15.78 -11.27
C ASP A 164 3.43 14.92 -10.36
N ILE A 165 3.68 15.41 -9.13
CA ILE A 165 4.08 14.59 -7.99
C ILE A 165 2.78 14.15 -7.37
N ALA A 166 2.46 12.84 -7.47
CA ALA A 166 1.18 12.38 -6.99
C ALA A 166 1.18 12.22 -5.48
N GLU A 167 2.18 11.53 -4.90
CA GLU A 167 2.24 11.25 -3.47
C GLU A 167 3.68 11.26 -2.94
N LEU A 168 3.83 11.64 -1.67
CA LEU A 168 5.04 11.49 -0.89
C LEU A 168 4.68 11.02 0.52
N ASP A 169 4.91 9.74 0.81
CA ASP A 169 4.56 9.11 2.07
C ASP A 169 5.75 8.94 2.99
N PHE A 170 5.56 9.23 4.27
CA PHE A 170 6.51 8.97 5.34
C PHE A 170 5.91 8.06 6.40
N PHE A 171 6.60 6.96 6.66
CA PHE A 171 6.27 6.00 7.71
C PHE A 171 7.28 6.10 8.84
N LEU A 172 6.79 6.36 10.04
CA LEU A 172 7.58 6.37 11.27
C LEU A 172 7.16 5.17 12.13
N THR A 173 8.10 4.27 12.41
CA THR A 173 7.85 3.05 13.18
C THR A 173 8.71 3.00 14.45
N PRO A 174 8.49 3.90 15.44
CA PRO A 174 9.32 3.96 16.64
C PRO A 174 9.18 2.67 17.45
N ARG A 175 10.31 2.20 17.97
CA ARG A 175 10.37 1.07 18.88
C ARG A 175 10.26 1.60 20.30
N LEU A 176 9.07 1.48 20.91
CA LEU A 176 8.78 2.02 22.24
C LEU A 176 9.03 1.00 23.38
N GLY A 177 9.51 -0.18 23.05
CA GLY A 177 9.79 -1.27 23.98
C GLY A 177 9.70 -2.64 23.33
N SER A 178 9.79 -3.70 24.14
CA SER A 178 9.75 -5.09 23.62
C SER A 178 8.37 -5.48 23.05
N ARG A 179 7.28 -4.88 23.59
CA ARG A 179 5.89 -5.22 23.23
C ARG A 179 5.09 -4.05 22.70
N THR A 180 5.52 -2.82 22.96
CA THR A 180 4.83 -1.62 22.48
C THR A 180 5.33 -1.27 21.08
N ARG A 181 4.41 -1.04 20.18
CA ARG A 181 4.64 -0.66 18.79
C ARG A 181 3.94 0.67 18.53
N ALA A 182 4.45 1.45 17.61
CA ALA A 182 3.73 2.58 17.06
C ALA A 182 3.97 2.66 15.55
N LEU A 183 3.01 3.24 14.85
CA LEU A 183 3.10 3.53 13.44
C LEU A 183 2.41 4.87 13.19
N PHE A 184 3.15 5.78 12.59
CA PHE A 184 2.64 7.05 12.11
C PHE A 184 2.93 7.12 10.61
N GLU A 185 1.95 7.54 9.85
CA GLU A 185 2.04 7.71 8.40
C GLU A 185 1.49 9.08 8.02
N LEU A 186 2.32 9.82 7.30
CA LEU A 186 2.00 11.14 6.79
C LEU A 186 2.07 11.09 5.27
N ASN A 187 0.98 11.40 4.63
CA ASN A 187 0.92 11.57 3.19
C ASN A 187 0.96 13.06 2.82
N PHE A 188 1.74 13.38 1.81
CA PHE A 188 1.83 14.70 1.20
C PHE A 188 1.36 14.59 -0.24
N GLU A 189 0.29 15.27 -0.57
CA GLU A 189 -0.27 15.32 -1.91
C GLU A 189 -0.08 16.71 -2.51
N VAL A 190 0.26 16.76 -3.79
CA VAL A 190 0.38 18.01 -4.52
C VAL A 190 -0.89 18.22 -5.36
N GLY A 191 -1.69 19.20 -4.98
CA GLY A 191 -2.89 19.55 -5.72
C GLY A 191 -2.59 20.17 -7.09
N SER A 192 -3.53 20.04 -8.01
CA SER A 192 -3.42 20.59 -9.38
C SER A 192 -3.25 22.12 -9.43
N ASP A 193 -3.56 22.82 -8.34
CA ASP A 193 -3.35 24.26 -8.14
C ASP A 193 -1.98 24.59 -7.54
N GLY A 194 -1.13 23.57 -7.29
CA GLY A 194 0.17 23.69 -6.63
C GLY A 194 0.09 23.78 -5.10
N SER A 195 -1.08 23.60 -4.50
CA SER A 195 -1.21 23.44 -3.06
C SER A 195 -0.59 22.12 -2.60
N VAL A 196 -0.17 22.06 -1.34
CA VAL A 196 0.29 20.81 -0.72
C VAL A 196 -0.65 20.45 0.41
N GLY A 197 -1.37 19.34 0.25
CA GLY A 197 -2.12 18.67 1.30
C GLY A 197 -1.18 17.88 2.21
N VAL A 198 -1.52 17.74 3.47
CA VAL A 198 -0.84 16.83 4.40
C VAL A 198 -1.89 16.08 5.17
N ASP A 199 -1.93 14.77 4.98
CA ASP A 199 -2.88 13.89 5.64
C ASP A 199 -2.19 12.97 6.63
N LEU A 200 -2.83 12.78 7.79
CA LEU A 200 -2.42 11.83 8.79
C LEU A 200 -3.14 10.50 8.52
N GLU A 201 -2.54 9.66 7.71
CA GLU A 201 -3.12 8.39 7.27
C GLU A 201 -3.25 7.39 8.41
N ARG A 202 -2.15 7.15 9.13
CA ARG A 202 -2.15 6.32 10.33
C ARG A 202 -1.51 7.03 11.51
N ALA A 203 -2.15 6.87 12.66
CA ALA A 203 -1.59 7.27 13.95
C ALA A 203 -2.03 6.24 14.98
N GLN A 204 -1.25 5.16 15.11
CA GLN A 204 -1.65 4.02 15.94
C GLN A 204 -0.54 3.58 16.88
N ILE A 205 -0.95 3.21 18.10
CA ILE A 205 -0.09 2.62 19.12
C ILE A 205 -0.63 1.24 19.42
N GLY A 206 0.23 0.24 19.37
CA GLY A 206 -0.11 -1.17 19.56
C GLY A 206 0.59 -1.80 20.73
N TYR A 207 -0.07 -2.78 21.33
CA TYR A 207 0.51 -3.67 22.32
C TYR A 207 0.43 -5.12 21.84
N GLN A 208 1.60 -5.76 21.73
CA GLN A 208 1.74 -7.15 21.33
C GLN A 208 1.61 -8.04 22.56
N PHE A 209 0.47 -8.72 22.73
CA PHE A 209 0.21 -9.64 23.83
C PHE A 209 0.99 -10.94 23.65
N SER A 210 1.07 -11.43 22.42
CA SER A 210 1.78 -12.64 22.02
C SER A 210 2.22 -12.52 20.55
N ASP A 211 2.91 -13.52 20.04
CA ASP A 211 3.30 -13.58 18.62
C ASP A 211 2.09 -13.70 17.70
N SER A 212 0.95 -14.14 18.25
CA SER A 212 -0.29 -14.29 17.49
C SER A 212 -1.31 -13.18 17.70
N ALA A 213 -1.10 -12.21 18.61
CA ALA A 213 -2.11 -11.19 18.93
C ALA A 213 -1.51 -9.83 19.26
N THR A 214 -1.94 -8.81 18.53
CA THR A 214 -1.63 -7.40 18.78
C THR A 214 -2.92 -6.59 18.79
N VAL A 215 -3.07 -5.71 19.77
CA VAL A 215 -4.14 -4.71 19.80
C VAL A 215 -3.55 -3.35 19.46
N TRP A 216 -4.16 -2.67 18.51
CA TRP A 216 -3.85 -1.32 18.10
C TRP A 216 -4.96 -0.36 18.53
N LEU A 217 -4.59 0.84 18.91
CA LEU A 217 -5.48 1.96 19.22
C LEU A 217 -5.04 3.17 18.39
N GLY A 218 -6.01 3.89 17.82
CA GLY A 218 -5.76 5.09 17.02
C GLY A 218 -6.39 5.01 15.64
N ARG A 219 -5.81 5.74 14.67
CA ARG A 219 -6.25 5.74 13.26
C ARG A 219 -5.48 4.65 12.50
N PHE A 220 -6.21 3.79 11.82
CA PHE A 220 -5.68 2.66 11.07
C PHE A 220 -6.47 2.42 9.79
N HIS A 221 -5.86 1.71 8.82
CA HIS A 221 -6.56 1.26 7.62
C HIS A 221 -7.58 0.19 8.00
N THR A 222 -8.83 0.41 7.62
CA THR A 222 -9.92 -0.51 7.92
C THR A 222 -9.64 -1.89 7.31
N PRO A 223 -9.52 -2.96 8.10
CA PRO A 223 -9.07 -4.25 7.58
C PRO A 223 -10.24 -5.04 6.96
N TYR A 224 -10.75 -4.57 5.82
CA TYR A 224 -11.63 -5.32 4.94
C TYR A 224 -10.88 -5.75 3.68
N GLY A 225 -11.33 -6.83 3.03
CA GLY A 225 -10.72 -7.38 1.84
C GLY A 225 -9.25 -7.77 2.03
N TYR A 226 -8.53 -7.88 0.94
CA TYR A 226 -7.08 -8.04 0.87
C TYR A 226 -6.39 -6.76 0.45
N TYR A 227 -6.93 -6.07 -0.57
CA TYR A 227 -6.27 -4.95 -1.24
C TYR A 227 -6.07 -3.76 -0.31
N ASN A 228 -7.09 -3.38 0.48
CA ASN A 228 -7.03 -2.18 1.32
C ASN A 228 -5.88 -2.19 2.33
N THR A 229 -5.51 -3.35 2.85
CA THR A 229 -4.40 -3.47 3.82
C THR A 229 -3.06 -3.83 3.17
N ALA A 230 -3.07 -4.47 1.99
CA ALA A 230 -1.86 -4.89 1.30
C ALA A 230 -1.24 -3.78 0.45
N PHE A 231 -2.07 -2.92 -0.16
CA PHE A 231 -1.68 -1.88 -1.10
C PHE A 231 -2.32 -0.53 -0.74
N HIS A 232 -2.20 -0.09 0.51
CA HIS A 232 -2.76 1.19 0.90
C HIS A 232 -1.97 2.29 0.20
N HIS A 233 -1.07 2.98 0.79
CA HIS A 233 -0.13 3.84 0.08
C HIS A 233 1.08 3.04 -0.43
N GLY A 234 2.02 3.70 -1.08
CA GLY A 234 3.23 3.05 -1.56
C GLY A 234 3.07 2.48 -2.96
N GLN A 235 2.88 3.35 -3.92
CA GLN A 235 2.71 3.00 -5.33
C GLN A 235 3.83 2.10 -5.89
N GLN A 236 5.03 2.15 -5.33
CA GLN A 236 6.14 1.28 -5.74
C GLN A 236 5.84 -0.20 -5.46
N ILE A 237 5.04 -0.51 -4.43
CA ILE A 237 4.70 -1.91 -4.06
C ILE A 237 3.64 -2.47 -4.99
N ALA A 238 2.58 -1.69 -5.29
CA ALA A 238 1.46 -2.15 -6.12
C ALA A 238 1.89 -2.39 -7.57
N THR A 239 1.40 -3.46 -8.18
CA THR A 239 1.63 -3.74 -9.60
C THR A 239 0.81 -2.82 -10.49
N SER A 240 -0.47 -2.60 -10.16
CA SER A 240 -1.32 -1.64 -10.86
C SER A 240 -0.98 -0.21 -10.47
N LEU A 241 -1.31 0.72 -11.36
CA LEU A 241 -1.11 2.14 -11.10
C LEU A 241 -2.28 2.70 -10.30
N ARG A 242 -3.52 2.42 -10.70
CA ARG A 242 -4.73 2.80 -9.97
C ARG A 242 -5.19 1.71 -9.02
N ARG A 243 -5.80 2.12 -7.92
CA ARG A 243 -6.59 1.22 -7.07
C ARG A 243 -7.86 0.77 -7.81
N PRO A 244 -8.48 -0.37 -7.43
CA PRO A 244 -9.83 -0.68 -7.90
C PRO A 244 -10.82 0.40 -7.44
N ARG A 245 -11.67 0.90 -8.35
CA ARG A 245 -12.50 2.08 -8.16
C ARG A 245 -13.37 2.06 -6.88
N PHE A 246 -13.99 0.93 -6.53
CA PHE A 246 -14.89 0.88 -5.36
C PHE A 246 -14.16 0.87 -4.00
N ILE A 247 -12.86 0.55 -4.00
CA ILE A 247 -11.96 0.60 -2.83
C ILE A 247 -10.88 1.66 -2.99
N GLU A 248 -11.13 2.69 -3.80
CA GLU A 248 -10.31 3.89 -3.86
C GLU A 248 -10.33 4.59 -2.49
N PHE A 249 -9.41 5.51 -2.25
CA PHE A 249 -9.43 6.31 -1.03
C PHE A 249 -10.67 7.22 -1.00
N GLU A 250 -11.11 7.58 0.20
CA GLU A 250 -12.34 8.36 0.41
C GLU A 250 -12.27 9.72 -0.28
N ASP A 251 -11.16 10.43 -0.16
CA ASP A 251 -10.90 11.72 -0.80
C ASP A 251 -10.82 11.62 -2.33
N HIS A 252 -10.45 10.47 -2.85
CA HIS A 252 -10.46 10.14 -4.27
C HIS A 252 -11.78 9.47 -4.72
N GLY A 253 -12.78 9.46 -3.85
CA GLY A 253 -14.12 8.99 -4.15
C GLY A 253 -14.35 7.49 -3.95
N GLY A 254 -13.56 6.85 -3.10
CA GLY A 254 -13.84 5.50 -2.64
C GLY A 254 -15.18 5.43 -1.91
N ILE A 255 -15.92 4.34 -2.14
CA ILE A 255 -17.24 4.14 -1.55
C ILE A 255 -17.22 3.23 -0.31
N MET A 256 -16.05 2.87 0.16
CA MET A 256 -15.87 2.08 1.38
C MET A 256 -14.96 2.85 2.35
N PRO A 257 -15.21 2.77 3.68
CA PRO A 257 -14.39 3.49 4.65
C PRO A 257 -12.99 2.86 4.73
N ALA A 258 -12.02 3.43 3.99
CA ALA A 258 -10.64 2.94 3.95
C ALA A 258 -9.91 3.16 5.27
N HIS A 259 -10.32 4.18 6.06
CA HIS A 259 -9.75 4.53 7.35
C HIS A 259 -10.75 4.38 8.49
N SER A 260 -10.25 4.02 9.68
CA SER A 260 -11.03 3.98 10.92
C SER A 260 -10.21 4.51 12.09
N VAL A 261 -10.89 5.16 13.05
CA VAL A 261 -10.27 5.60 14.32
C VAL A 261 -10.92 4.82 15.45
N GLY A 262 -10.13 4.02 16.18
CA GLY A 262 -10.70 3.16 17.22
C GLY A 262 -9.73 2.12 17.75
N ALA A 263 -10.21 0.90 17.91
CA ALA A 263 -9.44 -0.26 18.37
C ALA A 263 -9.47 -1.38 17.32
N TRP A 264 -8.32 -2.00 17.11
CA TRP A 264 -8.12 -3.09 16.16
C TRP A 264 -7.29 -4.19 16.79
N LEU A 265 -7.86 -5.39 16.89
CA LEU A 265 -7.16 -6.64 17.22
C LEU A 265 -6.77 -7.33 15.91
N THR A 266 -5.48 -7.58 15.73
CA THR A 266 -4.96 -8.36 14.61
C THR A 266 -4.08 -9.48 15.08
N GLY A 267 -4.03 -10.55 14.30
CA GLY A 267 -3.16 -11.67 14.63
C GLY A 267 -3.12 -12.77 13.59
N SER A 268 -2.33 -13.79 13.90
CA SER A 268 -2.25 -14.97 13.04
C SER A 268 -1.93 -16.22 13.86
N GLN A 269 -2.43 -17.35 13.40
CA GLN A 269 -2.17 -18.66 13.99
C GLN A 269 -1.79 -19.67 12.90
N ARG A 270 -0.77 -20.48 13.13
CA ARG A 270 -0.43 -21.59 12.26
C ARG A 270 -1.19 -22.84 12.68
N PHE A 271 -1.73 -23.57 11.70
CA PHE A 271 -2.35 -24.88 11.83
C PHE A 271 -1.70 -25.81 10.82
N ALA A 272 -0.88 -26.76 11.28
CA ALA A 272 -0.01 -27.54 10.42
C ALA A 272 0.85 -26.61 9.55
N ASP A 273 0.71 -26.67 8.24
CA ASP A 273 1.47 -25.86 7.29
C ASP A 273 0.73 -24.58 6.87
N GLU A 274 -0.56 -24.46 7.21
CA GLU A 274 -1.41 -23.34 6.86
C GLU A 274 -1.28 -22.18 7.86
N LYS A 275 -1.56 -20.93 7.42
CA LYS A 275 -1.59 -19.76 8.30
C LYS A 275 -2.93 -19.05 8.22
N LEU A 276 -3.67 -19.09 9.35
CA LEU A 276 -4.87 -18.30 9.55
C LEU A 276 -4.47 -16.89 9.99
N THR A 277 -5.03 -15.85 9.38
CA THR A 277 -4.95 -14.45 9.81
C THR A 277 -6.34 -13.98 10.23
N TYR A 278 -6.40 -13.09 11.22
CA TYR A 278 -7.67 -12.55 11.69
C TYR A 278 -7.54 -11.09 12.13
N ASP A 279 -8.58 -10.34 11.89
CA ASP A 279 -8.74 -8.96 12.28
C ASP A 279 -10.14 -8.75 12.84
N VAL A 280 -10.25 -8.02 13.95
CA VAL A 280 -11.52 -7.56 14.54
C VAL A 280 -11.34 -6.11 14.93
N TYR A 281 -12.26 -5.25 14.53
CA TYR A 281 -12.12 -3.83 14.78
C TYR A 281 -13.45 -3.16 15.15
N ILE A 282 -13.32 -2.07 15.87
CA ILE A 282 -14.38 -1.14 16.20
C ILE A 282 -13.80 0.27 16.15
N GLY A 283 -14.53 1.20 15.55
CA GLY A 283 -14.07 2.58 15.43
C GLY A 283 -15.21 3.55 15.19
N ASN A 284 -14.86 4.81 14.99
CA ASN A 284 -15.81 5.83 14.56
C ASN A 284 -16.23 5.58 13.13
N SER A 285 -17.50 5.82 12.86
CA SER A 285 -18.04 5.84 11.50
C SER A 285 -17.73 7.16 10.81
N GLN A 286 -17.68 7.13 9.52
CA GLN A 286 -17.59 8.31 8.66
C GLN A 286 -18.97 8.87 8.35
N SER A 287 -19.02 10.09 7.81
CA SER A 287 -20.19 10.69 7.17
C SER A 287 -19.88 10.97 5.69
N ILE A 288 -20.91 11.29 4.91
CA ILE A 288 -20.74 11.81 3.56
C ILE A 288 -20.71 13.34 3.66
N SER A 289 -19.67 13.95 3.12
CA SER A 289 -19.50 15.39 3.01
C SER A 289 -18.86 15.73 1.67
N GLU A 290 -19.36 16.76 1.00
CA GLU A 290 -18.92 17.16 -0.36
C GLU A 290 -19.01 16.01 -1.38
N GLY A 291 -20.02 15.13 -1.20
CA GLY A 291 -20.26 13.97 -2.05
C GLY A 291 -19.23 12.84 -1.91
N LYS A 292 -18.49 12.79 -0.81
CA LYS A 292 -17.46 11.77 -0.50
C LYS A 292 -17.58 11.31 0.95
N LEU A 293 -17.03 10.15 1.26
CA LEU A 293 -16.80 9.75 2.65
C LEU A 293 -15.75 10.67 3.26
N ASP A 294 -16.03 11.23 4.43
CA ASP A 294 -15.09 12.10 5.14
C ASP A 294 -14.13 11.28 6.01
N MET A 295 -12.94 11.04 5.48
CA MET A 295 -11.87 10.32 6.17
C MET A 295 -11.34 11.05 7.42
N ASN A 296 -11.51 12.37 7.50
CA ASN A 296 -11.00 13.21 8.58
C ASN A 296 -12.00 13.39 9.71
N ASN A 297 -13.23 12.89 9.57
CA ASN A 297 -14.25 12.94 10.62
C ASN A 297 -13.93 11.97 11.79
N ALA A 298 -12.74 12.14 12.39
CA ALA A 298 -12.36 11.40 13.58
C ALA A 298 -13.21 11.76 14.81
N GLY A 299 -13.88 12.90 14.75
CA GLY A 299 -14.67 13.45 15.85
C GLY A 299 -16.11 12.93 15.90
N ASN A 300 -16.55 12.15 14.93
CA ASN A 300 -17.90 11.62 14.75
C ASN A 300 -18.96 12.28 15.68
N THR A 301 -19.49 13.43 15.26
CA THR A 301 -20.46 14.21 16.05
C THR A 301 -21.76 13.48 16.29
N HIS A 302 -22.04 12.43 15.53
CA HIS A 302 -23.29 11.66 15.58
C HIS A 302 -23.21 10.38 16.41
N GLY A 303 -22.04 10.06 16.99
CA GLY A 303 -21.86 8.89 17.85
C GLY A 303 -22.02 7.55 17.14
N SER A 304 -21.91 7.51 15.81
CA SER A 304 -21.99 6.28 15.02
C SER A 304 -20.68 5.50 15.07
N THR A 305 -20.75 4.19 14.91
CA THR A 305 -19.59 3.30 14.95
C THR A 305 -19.54 2.40 13.74
N ILE A 306 -18.31 2.08 13.31
CA ILE A 306 -18.03 0.95 12.42
C ILE A 306 -17.56 -0.23 13.27
N VAL A 307 -18.04 -1.43 12.97
CA VAL A 307 -17.57 -2.69 13.55
C VAL A 307 -17.40 -3.70 12.45
N GLY A 308 -16.31 -4.47 12.49
CA GLY A 308 -16.07 -5.47 11.46
C GLY A 308 -14.98 -6.46 11.81
N GLY A 309 -14.74 -7.36 10.88
CA GLY A 309 -13.68 -8.36 10.99
C GLY A 309 -13.33 -8.96 9.63
N ASN A 310 -12.13 -9.50 9.56
CA ASN A 310 -11.56 -10.15 8.40
C ASN A 310 -10.90 -11.47 8.84
N LEU A 311 -11.09 -12.51 8.07
CA LEU A 311 -10.51 -13.82 8.29
C LEU A 311 -9.87 -14.31 7.01
N GLY A 312 -8.56 -14.55 7.02
CA GLY A 312 -7.80 -15.01 5.87
C GLY A 312 -7.05 -16.31 6.14
N LEU A 313 -6.97 -17.19 5.16
CA LEU A 313 -6.23 -18.42 5.20
C LEU A 313 -5.17 -18.44 4.09
N LEU A 314 -3.90 -18.43 4.46
CA LEU A 314 -2.78 -18.65 3.55
C LEU A 314 -2.52 -20.14 3.47
N LEU A 315 -2.66 -20.67 2.28
CA LEU A 315 -2.50 -22.09 1.96
C LEU A 315 -1.04 -22.43 1.68
N SER A 316 -0.73 -23.72 1.77
CA SER A 316 0.61 -24.25 1.53
C SER A 316 0.60 -25.41 0.52
N GLY A 317 1.74 -26.04 0.28
CA GLY A 317 1.89 -27.21 -0.59
C GLY A 317 1.57 -26.88 -2.05
N ALA A 318 0.62 -27.57 -2.66
CA ALA A 318 0.24 -27.36 -4.06
C ALA A 318 -0.44 -26.00 -4.32
N LEU A 319 -0.89 -25.32 -3.26
CA LEU A 319 -1.55 -24.01 -3.29
C LEU A 319 -0.72 -22.93 -2.59
N ASP A 320 0.58 -23.17 -2.47
CA ASP A 320 1.49 -22.20 -1.86
C ASP A 320 1.41 -20.83 -2.57
N GLY A 321 1.35 -19.76 -1.78
CA GLY A 321 1.10 -18.41 -2.27
C GLY A 321 -0.37 -18.01 -2.42
N LEU A 322 -1.33 -18.94 -2.27
CA LEU A 322 -2.75 -18.63 -2.31
C LEU A 322 -3.27 -18.25 -0.92
N LYS A 323 -3.76 -17.03 -0.78
CA LYS A 323 -4.53 -16.55 0.37
C LYS A 323 -5.98 -16.39 -0.03
N VAL A 324 -6.89 -16.98 0.72
CA VAL A 324 -8.35 -16.77 0.57
C VAL A 324 -8.91 -16.20 1.85
N GLY A 325 -9.97 -15.43 1.76
CA GLY A 325 -10.56 -14.89 2.98
C GLY A 325 -11.96 -14.33 2.78
N VAL A 326 -12.53 -13.96 3.92
CA VAL A 326 -13.86 -13.36 4.05
C VAL A 326 -13.80 -12.19 5.01
N ASP A 327 -14.60 -11.17 4.77
CA ASP A 327 -14.71 -10.04 5.67
C ASP A 327 -16.16 -9.56 5.79
N VAL A 328 -16.42 -8.85 6.87
CA VAL A 328 -17.71 -8.23 7.13
C VAL A 328 -17.51 -6.94 7.91
N PHE A 329 -18.27 -5.92 7.57
CA PHE A 329 -18.44 -4.78 8.45
C PHE A 329 -19.88 -4.26 8.45
N GLN A 330 -20.20 -3.52 9.50
CA GLN A 330 -21.40 -2.74 9.62
C GLN A 330 -21.07 -1.35 10.14
N THR A 331 -21.70 -0.35 9.54
CA THR A 331 -21.57 1.05 9.98
C THR A 331 -22.88 1.79 9.75
N ARG A 332 -23.03 2.99 10.36
CA ARG A 332 -24.08 3.96 10.05
C ARG A 332 -23.41 5.18 9.44
N ILE A 333 -23.85 5.56 8.26
CA ILE A 333 -23.36 6.71 7.51
C ILE A 333 -24.51 7.72 7.38
N GLU A 334 -24.22 8.99 7.66
CA GLU A 334 -25.13 10.13 7.44
C GLU A 334 -24.63 10.97 6.28
N ASP A 335 -25.56 11.53 5.50
CA ASP A 335 -25.28 12.50 4.45
C ASP A 335 -25.39 13.91 5.02
N GLU A 336 -24.25 14.53 5.34
CA GLU A 336 -24.19 15.89 5.91
C GLU A 336 -24.44 16.99 4.88
N ASP A 337 -24.40 16.67 3.58
CA ASP A 337 -24.71 17.63 2.51
C ASP A 337 -26.22 17.84 2.38
N ALA A 338 -27.03 16.90 2.85
CA ALA A 338 -28.48 16.97 2.78
C ALA A 338 -29.06 17.87 3.89
N PRO A 339 -30.18 18.56 3.61
CA PRO A 339 -30.87 19.34 4.65
C PRO A 339 -31.46 18.45 5.75
N PRO A 340 -31.48 18.90 7.02
CA PRO A 340 -32.06 18.14 8.12
C PRO A 340 -33.56 17.85 7.93
N PRO A 341 -34.04 16.64 8.32
CA PRO A 341 -33.23 15.53 8.87
C PRO A 341 -32.39 14.86 7.78
N ALA A 342 -31.08 14.82 7.98
CA ALA A 342 -30.15 14.22 7.03
C ALA A 342 -30.47 12.73 6.82
N PRO A 343 -30.41 12.21 5.59
CA PRO A 343 -30.51 10.78 5.33
C PRO A 343 -29.41 10.02 6.08
N ALA A 344 -29.78 8.89 6.65
CA ALA A 344 -28.85 8.01 7.35
C ALA A 344 -29.04 6.58 6.88
N THR A 345 -27.97 5.93 6.50
CA THR A 345 -27.97 4.55 6.01
C THR A 345 -27.19 3.64 6.93
N ARG A 346 -27.76 2.50 7.30
CA ARG A 346 -26.99 1.39 7.87
C ARG A 346 -26.39 0.60 6.71
N VAL A 347 -25.09 0.69 6.58
CA VAL A 347 -24.31 -0.03 5.55
C VAL A 347 -23.77 -1.32 6.15
N ARG A 348 -24.05 -2.45 5.51
CA ARG A 348 -23.43 -3.75 5.81
C ARG A 348 -22.73 -4.25 4.56
N SER A 349 -21.45 -4.57 4.69
CA SER A 349 -20.66 -5.17 3.62
C SER A 349 -20.25 -6.58 4.00
N TYR A 350 -20.32 -7.48 3.03
CA TYR A 350 -19.85 -8.86 3.12
C TYR A 350 -18.89 -9.09 1.96
N GLY A 351 -17.63 -9.33 2.29
CA GLY A 351 -16.56 -9.50 1.32
C GLY A 351 -16.06 -10.94 1.24
N VAL A 352 -15.59 -11.31 0.05
CA VAL A 352 -14.78 -12.51 -0.18
C VAL A 352 -13.60 -12.12 -1.06
N TYR A 353 -12.43 -12.70 -0.79
CA TYR A 353 -11.24 -12.41 -1.59
C TYR A 353 -10.35 -13.63 -1.79
N ALA A 354 -9.56 -13.55 -2.84
CA ALA A 354 -8.45 -14.45 -3.13
C ALA A 354 -7.26 -13.65 -3.66
N ALA A 355 -6.08 -13.95 -3.14
CA ALA A 355 -4.82 -13.40 -3.64
C ALA A 355 -3.85 -14.55 -3.85
N TYR A 356 -3.29 -14.66 -5.05
CA TYR A 356 -2.30 -15.65 -5.41
C TYR A 356 -1.01 -14.94 -5.78
N ASP A 357 0.00 -15.09 -4.94
CA ASP A 357 1.28 -14.41 -5.07
C ASP A 357 2.42 -15.42 -5.07
N THR A 358 3.09 -15.53 -6.21
CA THR A 358 4.21 -16.44 -6.45
C THR A 358 5.33 -15.71 -7.19
N ASP A 359 6.44 -16.41 -7.44
CA ASP A 359 7.52 -15.86 -8.28
C ASP A 359 7.06 -15.50 -9.71
N THR A 360 5.95 -16.09 -10.18
CA THR A 360 5.49 -15.97 -11.58
C THR A 360 4.18 -15.21 -11.71
N TRP A 361 3.27 -15.35 -10.76
CA TRP A 361 1.92 -14.82 -10.83
C TRP A 361 1.61 -13.91 -9.65
N GLU A 362 0.85 -12.86 -9.94
CA GLU A 362 0.25 -11.97 -8.95
C GLU A 362 -1.21 -11.75 -9.32
N ASP A 363 -2.09 -12.54 -8.73
CA ASP A 363 -3.52 -12.49 -9.04
C ASP A 363 -4.29 -12.06 -7.80
N ILE A 364 -5.24 -11.15 -7.95
CA ILE A 364 -6.07 -10.63 -6.87
C ILE A 364 -7.51 -10.59 -7.35
N ALA A 365 -8.42 -11.08 -6.53
CA ALA A 365 -9.84 -10.96 -6.75
C ALA A 365 -10.55 -10.62 -5.45
N GLU A 366 -11.42 -9.62 -5.48
CA GLU A 366 -12.30 -9.27 -4.37
C GLU A 366 -13.71 -9.02 -4.87
N PHE A 367 -14.67 -9.40 -4.03
CA PHE A 367 -16.09 -9.17 -4.29
C PHE A 367 -16.82 -8.86 -2.99
N HIS A 368 -17.58 -7.76 -3.00
CA HIS A 368 -18.37 -7.29 -1.87
C HIS A 368 -19.83 -7.17 -2.25
N VAL A 369 -20.69 -7.52 -1.30
CA VAL A 369 -22.14 -7.31 -1.35
C VAL A 369 -22.49 -6.33 -0.25
N PHE A 370 -23.26 -5.32 -0.60
CA PHE A 370 -23.77 -4.31 0.31
C PHE A 370 -25.27 -4.56 0.54
N ASP A 371 -25.65 -4.75 1.80
CA ASP A 371 -27.05 -4.76 2.24
C ASP A 371 -27.27 -3.50 3.08
N ASN A 372 -27.88 -2.50 2.49
CA ASN A 372 -28.08 -1.18 3.07
C ASN A 372 -29.52 -0.98 3.51
N ASP A 373 -29.71 -0.45 4.72
CA ASP A 373 -31.05 -0.09 5.24
C ASP A 373 -31.11 1.43 5.41
N ASP A 374 -32.07 2.08 4.77
CA ASP A 374 -32.41 3.47 5.04
C ASP A 374 -33.00 3.59 6.45
N LEU A 375 -32.32 4.35 7.32
CA LEU A 375 -32.74 4.57 8.72
C LEU A 375 -33.71 5.75 8.85
N THR A 376 -33.88 6.55 7.82
CA THR A 376 -34.83 7.66 7.75
C THR A 376 -36.20 7.23 7.22
N GLY A 377 -36.28 6.04 6.62
CA GLY A 377 -37.52 5.38 6.21
C GLY A 377 -38.08 5.84 4.86
N HIS A 378 -37.26 6.48 4.01
CA HIS A 378 -37.71 6.99 2.71
C HIS A 378 -37.52 6.00 1.57
N THR A 379 -36.43 5.24 1.57
CA THR A 379 -36.04 4.41 0.43
C THR A 379 -36.05 2.90 0.70
N GLY A 380 -36.00 2.49 1.99
CA GLY A 380 -36.09 1.09 2.42
C GLY A 380 -34.76 0.36 2.42
N THR A 381 -34.79 -0.92 2.03
CA THR A 381 -33.60 -1.79 2.01
C THR A 381 -33.11 -1.98 0.58
N HIS A 382 -31.81 -1.85 0.39
CA HIS A 382 -31.14 -1.94 -0.91
C HIS A 382 -30.04 -2.99 -0.89
N ARG A 383 -29.83 -3.62 -2.04
CA ARG A 383 -28.73 -4.56 -2.23
C ARG A 383 -27.93 -4.19 -3.48
N SER A 384 -26.63 -3.97 -3.28
CA SER A 384 -25.66 -3.62 -4.30
C SER A 384 -24.46 -4.54 -4.25
N ASP A 385 -23.64 -4.55 -5.29
CA ASP A 385 -22.42 -5.36 -5.33
C ASP A 385 -21.30 -4.63 -6.10
N ALA A 386 -20.06 -4.91 -5.71
CA ALA A 386 -18.88 -4.48 -6.43
C ALA A 386 -17.75 -5.51 -6.30
N GLY A 387 -16.84 -5.51 -7.26
CA GLY A 387 -15.69 -6.38 -7.21
C GLY A 387 -14.76 -6.19 -8.40
N PHE A 388 -13.59 -6.81 -8.28
CA PHE A 388 -12.59 -6.84 -9.35
C PHE A 388 -11.84 -8.18 -9.39
N VAL A 389 -11.22 -8.41 -10.54
CA VAL A 389 -10.21 -9.45 -10.75
C VAL A 389 -9.03 -8.81 -11.47
N GLN A 390 -7.83 -8.96 -10.91
CA GLN A 390 -6.57 -8.56 -11.50
C GLN A 390 -5.68 -9.78 -11.68
N MET A 391 -4.99 -9.88 -12.81
CA MET A 391 -4.02 -10.93 -13.09
C MET A 391 -2.73 -10.27 -13.60
N GLY A 392 -1.60 -10.62 -12.99
CA GLY A 392 -0.27 -10.16 -13.35
C GLY A 392 0.69 -11.32 -13.58
N TYR A 393 1.52 -11.23 -14.61
CA TYR A 393 2.53 -12.24 -14.94
C TYR A 393 3.93 -11.67 -14.83
N ARG A 394 4.74 -12.20 -13.90
CA ARG A 394 6.11 -11.76 -13.67
C ARG A 394 7.08 -12.39 -14.66
N ALA A 395 7.58 -11.61 -15.60
CA ALA A 395 8.55 -12.00 -16.61
C ALA A 395 9.88 -11.25 -16.40
N GLY A 396 10.66 -11.69 -15.41
CA GLY A 396 11.89 -11.02 -14.99
C GLY A 396 11.59 -9.65 -14.38
N ARG A 397 11.98 -8.55 -15.07
CA ARG A 397 11.73 -7.16 -14.62
C ARG A 397 10.41 -6.59 -15.11
N TYR A 398 9.65 -7.33 -15.89
CA TYR A 398 8.40 -6.88 -16.50
C TYR A 398 7.23 -7.65 -15.89
N THR A 399 6.17 -6.93 -15.51
CA THR A 399 4.91 -7.52 -15.06
C THR A 399 3.76 -6.90 -15.85
N PRO A 400 3.40 -7.45 -17.03
CA PRO A 400 2.13 -7.13 -17.65
C PRO A 400 0.98 -7.59 -16.75
N TYR A 401 -0.10 -6.80 -16.72
CA TYR A 401 -1.29 -7.13 -15.95
C TYR A 401 -2.56 -6.70 -16.68
N ALA A 402 -3.66 -7.33 -16.30
CA ALA A 402 -5.00 -6.95 -16.74
C ALA A 402 -5.93 -6.95 -15.52
N ARG A 403 -6.85 -5.98 -15.44
CA ARG A 403 -7.87 -5.88 -14.42
C ARG A 403 -9.22 -5.62 -15.01
N TYR A 404 -10.23 -6.31 -14.50
CA TYR A 404 -11.64 -6.03 -14.78
C TYR A 404 -12.35 -5.74 -13.47
N GLU A 405 -13.13 -4.66 -13.47
CA GLU A 405 -13.89 -4.18 -12.32
C GLU A 405 -15.36 -3.99 -12.69
N ARG A 406 -16.22 -4.17 -11.70
CA ARG A 406 -17.64 -3.87 -11.85
C ARG A 406 -18.22 -3.41 -10.51
N GLY A 407 -19.02 -2.35 -10.56
CA GLY A 407 -19.93 -1.94 -9.49
C GLY A 407 -21.36 -1.91 -10.01
N ALA A 408 -22.29 -2.46 -9.25
CA ALA A 408 -23.71 -2.43 -9.54
C ALA A 408 -24.44 -1.86 -8.34
N PHE A 409 -24.65 -0.55 -8.34
CA PHE A 409 -25.21 0.21 -7.22
C PHE A 409 -26.62 0.65 -7.52
N GLN A 410 -27.51 0.49 -6.53
CA GLN A 410 -28.88 0.96 -6.67
C GLN A 410 -28.94 2.46 -6.41
N GLN A 411 -29.33 3.24 -7.42
CA GLN A 411 -29.43 4.69 -7.33
C GLN A 411 -30.58 5.20 -6.47
N SER A 412 -31.46 4.31 -6.01
CA SER A 412 -32.47 4.61 -4.98
C SER A 412 -31.93 4.44 -3.55
N ASP A 413 -30.71 3.97 -3.40
CA ASP A 413 -30.01 3.86 -2.12
C ASP A 413 -29.32 5.19 -1.83
N ASP A 414 -29.73 5.87 -0.77
CA ASP A 414 -29.21 7.18 -0.38
C ASP A 414 -27.70 7.16 -0.18
N TYR A 415 -27.14 6.04 0.29
CA TYR A 415 -25.71 5.88 0.48
C TYR A 415 -24.91 6.03 -0.82
N PHE A 416 -25.36 5.39 -1.91
CA PHE A 416 -24.67 5.50 -3.19
C PHE A 416 -25.07 6.77 -3.95
N ALA A 417 -26.32 7.20 -3.82
CA ALA A 417 -26.82 8.40 -4.51
C ALA A 417 -26.14 9.69 -4.00
N ALA A 418 -25.78 9.74 -2.71
CA ALA A 418 -25.09 10.88 -2.13
C ALA A 418 -23.60 10.99 -2.52
N GLN A 419 -23.00 9.91 -3.02
CA GLN A 419 -21.58 9.88 -3.38
C GLN A 419 -21.37 10.16 -4.88
N ALA A 420 -20.46 11.07 -5.20
CA ALA A 420 -20.13 11.45 -6.58
C ALA A 420 -19.71 10.25 -7.45
N THR A 421 -19.07 9.25 -6.83
CA THR A 421 -18.61 8.03 -7.50
C THR A 421 -19.55 6.84 -7.32
N GLY A 422 -20.73 7.03 -6.70
CA GLY A 422 -21.71 5.99 -6.40
C GLY A 422 -22.49 5.45 -7.60
N SER A 423 -22.15 5.84 -8.85
CA SER A 423 -22.77 5.30 -10.06
C SER A 423 -22.28 3.91 -10.40
N SER A 424 -23.17 3.06 -10.91
CA SER A 424 -22.79 1.75 -11.41
C SER A 424 -21.84 1.85 -12.60
N TYR A 425 -20.86 0.93 -12.65
CA TYR A 425 -19.80 0.99 -13.67
C TYR A 425 -19.27 -0.41 -14.03
N TYR A 426 -18.54 -0.46 -15.12
CA TYR A 426 -17.53 -1.46 -15.40
C TYR A 426 -16.26 -0.78 -15.92
N ARG A 427 -15.10 -1.32 -15.55
CA ARG A 427 -13.79 -0.81 -15.92
C ARG A 427 -12.89 -1.95 -16.37
N THR A 428 -12.13 -1.73 -17.43
CA THR A 428 -11.05 -2.62 -17.86
C THR A 428 -9.75 -1.84 -17.87
N ALA A 429 -8.72 -2.36 -17.21
CA ALA A 429 -7.39 -1.80 -17.22
C ALA A 429 -6.38 -2.82 -17.75
N LEU A 430 -5.45 -2.35 -18.57
CA LEU A 430 -4.28 -3.10 -19.05
C LEU A 430 -3.04 -2.30 -18.70
N GLY A 431 -2.05 -2.95 -18.10
CA GLY A 431 -0.85 -2.25 -17.70
C GLY A 431 0.41 -3.08 -17.82
N LEU A 432 1.51 -2.37 -17.65
CA LEU A 432 2.85 -2.93 -17.62
C LEU A 432 3.65 -2.25 -16.51
N ARG A 433 4.12 -3.03 -15.55
CA ARG A 433 5.12 -2.62 -14.58
C ARG A 433 6.50 -3.05 -15.05
N PHE A 434 7.49 -2.17 -14.94
CA PHE A 434 8.90 -2.43 -15.17
C PHE A 434 9.68 -2.10 -13.90
N ASP A 435 10.27 -3.09 -13.24
CA ASP A 435 11.14 -2.91 -12.09
C ASP A 435 12.50 -2.39 -12.56
N VAL A 436 12.74 -1.09 -12.35
CA VAL A 436 14.03 -0.45 -12.67
C VAL A 436 15.14 -1.03 -11.80
N ASP A 437 14.83 -1.18 -10.49
CA ASP A 437 15.65 -1.88 -9.50
C ASP A 437 14.75 -2.36 -8.33
N LEU A 438 15.37 -2.71 -7.19
CA LEU A 438 14.64 -3.22 -6.00
C LEU A 438 13.80 -2.15 -5.30
N VAL A 439 14.06 -0.88 -5.54
CA VAL A 439 13.44 0.25 -4.84
C VAL A 439 12.65 1.17 -5.77
N SER A 440 12.69 0.91 -7.09
CA SER A 440 12.03 1.79 -8.06
C SER A 440 11.36 1.02 -9.19
N SER A 441 10.23 1.54 -9.67
CA SER A 441 9.44 0.97 -10.75
C SER A 441 8.90 2.04 -11.69
N LEU A 442 8.77 1.71 -12.96
CA LEU A 442 8.08 2.48 -13.99
C LEU A 442 6.82 1.71 -14.38
N LYS A 443 5.68 2.39 -14.43
CA LYS A 443 4.39 1.76 -14.73
C LYS A 443 3.65 2.52 -15.83
N LEU A 444 3.01 1.77 -16.71
CA LEU A 444 2.07 2.27 -17.71
C LEU A 444 0.73 1.56 -17.50
N GLU A 445 -0.36 2.31 -17.43
CA GLU A 445 -1.73 1.77 -17.39
C GLU A 445 -2.61 2.47 -18.42
N LEU A 446 -3.38 1.67 -19.14
CA LEU A 446 -4.44 2.11 -20.05
C LEU A 446 -5.74 1.54 -19.51
N ALA A 447 -6.74 2.39 -19.31
CA ALA A 447 -8.01 1.95 -18.78
C ALA A 447 -9.18 2.58 -19.53
N ASP A 448 -10.28 1.82 -19.62
CA ASP A 448 -11.58 2.25 -20.13
C ASP A 448 -12.63 2.03 -19.06
N THR A 449 -13.29 3.12 -18.66
CA THR A 449 -14.35 3.12 -17.65
C THR A 449 -15.67 3.52 -18.28
N HIS A 450 -16.67 2.69 -18.06
CA HIS A 450 -18.03 2.94 -18.54
C HIS A 450 -18.98 3.11 -17.36
N LEU A 451 -19.49 4.32 -17.19
CA LEU A 451 -20.47 4.67 -16.16
C LEU A 451 -21.88 4.56 -16.71
N THR A 452 -22.80 4.13 -15.85
CA THR A 452 -24.24 4.10 -16.22
C THR A 452 -24.88 5.48 -16.13
N ASP A 453 -24.23 6.42 -15.43
CA ASP A 453 -24.65 7.81 -15.40
C ASP A 453 -24.35 8.50 -16.74
N ARG A 454 -25.41 8.98 -17.39
CA ARG A 454 -25.32 9.62 -18.69
C ARG A 454 -24.72 11.03 -18.65
N LEU A 455 -24.62 11.67 -17.49
CA LEU A 455 -24.03 13.01 -17.35
C LEU A 455 -22.51 12.95 -17.41
N ILE A 456 -21.92 11.93 -16.80
CA ILE A 456 -20.46 11.74 -16.79
C ILE A 456 -20.04 10.87 -17.98
N GLY A 457 -20.81 9.80 -18.25
CA GLY A 457 -20.57 8.89 -19.37
C GLY A 457 -19.34 8.01 -19.20
N SER A 458 -18.70 7.69 -20.34
CA SER A 458 -17.50 6.83 -20.40
C SER A 458 -16.26 7.67 -20.59
N TYR A 459 -15.12 7.22 -20.05
CA TYR A 459 -13.83 7.88 -20.21
C TYR A 459 -12.69 6.87 -20.31
N ASN A 460 -11.60 7.31 -20.96
CA ASN A 460 -10.36 6.53 -21.09
C ASN A 460 -9.24 7.21 -20.35
N GLU A 461 -8.38 6.42 -19.74
CA GLU A 461 -7.18 6.86 -19.03
C GLU A 461 -5.93 6.26 -19.68
N ALA A 462 -4.89 7.06 -19.77
CA ALA A 462 -3.54 6.63 -20.12
C ALA A 462 -2.59 7.29 -19.11
N LEU A 463 -1.96 6.48 -18.28
CA LEU A 463 -1.16 6.92 -17.14
C LEU A 463 0.23 6.32 -17.21
N LEU A 464 1.24 7.13 -16.94
CA LEU A 464 2.63 6.72 -16.77
C LEU A 464 3.12 7.23 -15.42
N GLN A 465 3.75 6.36 -14.62
CA GLN A 465 4.23 6.68 -13.28
C GLN A 465 5.61 6.12 -13.06
N TYR A 466 6.47 6.89 -12.39
CA TYR A 466 7.71 6.42 -11.80
C TYR A 466 7.57 6.48 -10.28
N ALA A 467 7.70 5.34 -9.61
CA ALA A 467 7.52 5.21 -8.18
C ALA A 467 8.77 4.66 -7.51
N ILE A 468 9.11 5.19 -6.33
CA ILE A 468 10.26 4.80 -5.52
C ILE A 468 9.84 4.49 -4.08
N ARG A 469 10.67 3.70 -3.40
CA ARG A 469 10.68 3.54 -1.94
C ARG A 469 12.07 3.83 -1.39
N PHE A 470 12.16 4.36 -0.18
CA PHE A 470 13.41 4.72 0.47
C PHE A 470 13.38 4.49 1.98
#